data_f309bf9b36a699e81d0b7713bb452bbe
#
_entry.id   f309bf9b36a699e81d0b7713bb452bbe
#
_cell.length_a   1.000
_cell.length_b   1.000
_cell.length_c   1.000
_cell.angle_alpha   90.00
_cell.angle_beta   90.00
_cell.angle_gamma   90.00
#
_symmetry.space_group_name_H-M   'P 1'
#
loop_
_entity.id
_entity.type
_entity.pdbx_description
1 polymer ?
#
loop_
_entity_poly.entity_id
_entity_poly.type
_entity_poly.pdbx_seq_one_letter_code
_entity_poly.pdbx_strand_id
1 'polypeptide(L)'
;MKRFGTRSGAWLGAVGLAWAFAVASPSAWSAEELKAENVVDRLQIQDLITRYYNNFGRENPENFSDFYADDAELILGERHFKGKDGIMQAYGRGPPQADQPPRPPRPTRYSFIVTVSNPLIVVHGKTATAQLVYTEYVIEKQGDPLKVTTQGKEYGTFVKVDGHWRYKTRQIKGGTEPPEGWKE
;
A
#
# COMPACT_ATOMS: atom_id res chain seq x y z
N MET A 1 39.32 2.64 89.03
CA MET A 1 38.01 2.18 89.56
C MET A 1 37.00 2.12 88.41
N LYS A 2 36.65 0.97 88.08
CA LYS A 2 35.50 0.30 87.52
C LYS A 2 34.24 1.17 87.23
N ARG A 3 33.68 1.16 86.02
CA ARG A 3 32.30 0.63 85.84
C ARG A 3 31.96 0.40 84.42
N PHE A 4 31.40 -0.76 84.18
CA PHE A 4 30.78 -1.31 82.99
C PHE A 4 29.54 -0.51 82.57
N GLY A 5 29.31 -0.37 81.22
CA GLY A 5 28.10 0.18 80.60
C GLY A 5 27.77 -0.57 79.33
N THR A 6 26.66 -1.21 79.34
CA THR A 6 26.04 -2.17 78.44
C THR A 6 25.84 -1.71 77.02
N ARG A 7 26.16 -2.62 76.08
CA ARG A 7 25.87 -2.54 74.65
C ARG A 7 24.37 -2.79 74.41
N SER A 8 23.70 -1.83 73.82
CA SER A 8 22.38 -2.03 73.18
C SER A 8 22.54 -2.20 71.70
N GLY A 9 22.25 -3.39 71.24
CA GLY A 9 22.28 -3.70 69.80
C GLY A 9 21.08 -3.07 69.08
N ALA A 10 21.38 -2.31 68.04
CA ALA A 10 20.36 -1.82 67.06
C ALA A 10 20.27 -2.81 65.96
N TRP A 11 19.13 -3.42 65.80
CA TRP A 11 18.76 -4.24 64.64
C TRP A 11 18.43 -3.30 63.46
N LEU A 12 19.28 -3.27 62.45
CA LEU A 12 18.97 -2.65 61.17
C LEU A 12 18.16 -3.65 60.33
N GLY A 13 16.85 -3.38 60.28
CA GLY A 13 15.97 -4.06 59.36
C GLY A 13 16.29 -3.66 57.92
N ALA A 14 16.79 -4.60 57.13
CA ALA A 14 16.94 -4.42 55.69
C ALA A 14 15.56 -4.46 55.04
N VAL A 15 15.05 -3.28 54.62
CA VAL A 15 13.89 -3.17 53.75
C VAL A 15 14.35 -3.48 52.35
N GLY A 16 14.12 -4.72 51.92
CA GLY A 16 14.32 -5.11 50.52
C GLY A 16 13.27 -4.47 49.65
N LEU A 17 13.64 -3.42 48.88
CA LEU A 17 12.83 -2.91 47.78
C LEU A 17 12.87 -3.94 46.66
N ALA A 18 11.84 -4.76 46.53
CA ALA A 18 11.61 -5.57 45.35
C ALA A 18 11.17 -4.64 44.20
N TRP A 19 12.09 -4.33 43.29
CA TRP A 19 11.77 -3.70 42.02
C TRP A 19 11.05 -4.73 41.16
N ALA A 20 9.71 -4.63 41.08
CA ALA A 20 8.94 -5.33 40.07
C ALA A 20 9.24 -4.66 38.72
N PHE A 21 10.14 -5.24 37.96
CA PHE A 21 10.25 -4.91 36.52
C PHE A 21 8.95 -5.35 35.87
N ALA A 22 8.03 -4.41 35.66
CA ALA A 22 6.96 -4.59 34.71
C ALA A 22 7.66 -4.72 33.35
N VAL A 23 7.83 -5.94 32.87
CA VAL A 23 8.20 -6.23 31.49
C VAL A 23 7.00 -5.75 30.69
N ALA A 24 7.08 -4.49 30.19
CA ALA A 24 6.16 -4.04 29.14
C ALA A 24 6.36 -5.04 28.01
N SER A 25 5.36 -5.90 27.82
CA SER A 25 5.30 -6.75 26.63
C SER A 25 5.49 -5.82 25.45
N PRO A 26 6.47 -6.05 24.55
CA PRO A 26 6.53 -5.28 23.32
C PRO A 26 5.13 -5.37 22.72
N SER A 27 4.54 -4.21 22.43
CA SER A 27 3.33 -4.14 21.63
C SER A 27 3.63 -5.00 20.41
N ALA A 28 3.08 -6.20 20.41
CA ALA A 28 3.18 -7.08 19.29
C ALA A 28 2.71 -6.23 18.10
N TRP A 29 3.62 -5.92 17.20
CA TRP A 29 3.23 -5.71 15.85
C TRP A 29 2.38 -6.94 15.55
N SER A 30 1.06 -6.78 15.50
CA SER A 30 0.23 -7.82 14.97
C SER A 30 0.46 -7.81 13.46
N ALA A 31 1.66 -8.24 13.09
CA ALA A 31 1.81 -8.86 11.79
C ALA A 31 0.72 -9.92 11.81
N GLU A 32 -0.33 -9.69 11.06
CA GLU A 32 -1.32 -10.74 10.84
C GLU A 32 -0.51 -11.95 10.42
N GLU A 33 -0.44 -12.91 11.33
CA GLU A 33 0.41 -14.08 11.17
C GLU A 33 0.07 -14.68 9.81
N LEU A 34 1.05 -14.81 8.92
CA LEU A 34 0.84 -15.31 7.56
C LEU A 34 0.20 -16.68 7.63
N LYS A 35 -1.12 -16.71 7.65
CA LYS A 35 -1.86 -17.96 7.60
C LYS A 35 -1.63 -18.59 6.23
N ALA A 36 -1.31 -19.88 6.22
CA ALA A 36 -1.04 -20.62 4.97
C ALA A 36 -2.19 -20.46 3.95
N GLU A 37 -3.42 -20.35 4.43
CA GLU A 37 -4.63 -20.13 3.60
C GLU A 37 -4.60 -18.79 2.86
N ASN A 38 -3.95 -17.76 3.40
CA ASN A 38 -3.88 -16.43 2.80
C ASN A 38 -2.68 -16.24 1.86
N VAL A 39 -1.70 -17.14 1.88
CA VAL A 39 -0.48 -16.99 1.08
C VAL A 39 -0.77 -16.99 -0.42
N VAL A 40 -1.61 -17.91 -0.89
CA VAL A 40 -1.99 -17.99 -2.31
C VAL A 40 -2.72 -16.73 -2.75
N ASP A 41 -3.66 -16.23 -1.95
CA ASP A 41 -4.41 -15.02 -2.24
C ASP A 41 -3.51 -13.78 -2.27
N ARG A 42 -2.56 -13.68 -1.35
CA ARG A 42 -1.55 -12.61 -1.35
C ARG A 42 -0.70 -12.63 -2.62
N LEU A 43 -0.23 -13.81 -3.04
CA LEU A 43 0.55 -13.96 -4.27
C LEU A 43 -0.28 -13.60 -5.51
N GLN A 44 -1.55 -13.98 -5.56
CA GLN A 44 -2.46 -13.63 -6.65
C GLN A 44 -2.70 -12.13 -6.74
N ILE A 45 -2.85 -11.43 -5.58
CA ILE A 45 -2.99 -9.98 -5.54
C ILE A 45 -1.69 -9.31 -5.96
N GLN A 46 -0.54 -9.80 -5.49
CA GLN A 46 0.76 -9.29 -5.89
C GLN A 46 0.98 -9.45 -7.40
N ASP A 47 0.61 -10.60 -7.98
CA ASP A 47 0.68 -10.84 -9.42
C ASP A 47 -0.25 -9.89 -10.19
N LEU A 48 -1.48 -9.69 -9.72
CA LEU A 48 -2.41 -8.72 -10.31
C LEU A 48 -1.81 -7.31 -10.34
N ILE A 49 -1.25 -6.84 -9.21
CA ILE A 49 -0.58 -5.54 -9.12
C ILE A 49 0.59 -5.48 -10.10
N THR A 50 1.43 -6.51 -10.12
CA THR A 50 2.59 -6.61 -11.00
C THR A 50 2.18 -6.54 -12.47
N ARG A 51 1.19 -7.33 -12.88
CA ARG A 51 0.65 -7.32 -14.26
C ARG A 51 0.04 -5.97 -14.63
N TYR A 52 -0.71 -5.36 -13.70
CA TYR A 52 -1.29 -4.05 -13.89
C TYR A 52 -0.21 -3.00 -14.21
N TYR A 53 0.86 -2.94 -13.42
CA TYR A 53 1.93 -1.96 -13.63
C TYR A 53 2.82 -2.30 -14.82
N ASN A 54 3.09 -3.57 -15.09
CA ASN A 54 3.78 -4.00 -16.31
C ASN A 54 2.99 -3.73 -17.59
N ASN A 55 1.70 -3.42 -17.47
CA ASN A 55 0.86 -3.07 -18.61
C ASN A 55 1.13 -1.66 -19.16
N PHE A 56 1.72 -0.78 -18.34
CA PHE A 56 2.18 0.54 -18.78
C PHE A 56 3.39 0.40 -19.71
N GLY A 57 3.39 1.19 -20.79
CA GLY A 57 4.49 1.20 -21.75
C GLY A 57 4.56 0.01 -22.70
N ARG A 58 3.65 -0.98 -22.59
CA ARG A 58 3.57 -2.09 -23.54
C ARG A 58 3.00 -1.63 -24.87
N GLU A 59 3.48 -2.19 -25.96
CA GLU A 59 2.98 -1.94 -27.32
C GLU A 59 1.50 -2.35 -27.44
N ASN A 60 1.18 -3.54 -26.95
CA ASN A 60 -0.17 -4.09 -26.90
C ASN A 60 -0.61 -4.30 -25.43
N PRO A 61 -1.04 -3.25 -24.74
CA PRO A 61 -1.43 -3.39 -23.34
C PRO A 61 -2.78 -4.11 -23.24
N GLU A 62 -2.92 -4.91 -22.17
CA GLU A 62 -4.20 -5.44 -21.73
C GLU A 62 -5.17 -4.28 -21.46
N ASN A 63 -6.46 -4.54 -21.55
CA ASN A 63 -7.45 -3.52 -21.19
C ASN A 63 -7.38 -3.24 -19.68
N PHE A 64 -7.10 -1.99 -19.30
CA PHE A 64 -6.97 -1.62 -17.89
C PHE A 64 -8.23 -1.89 -17.07
N SER A 65 -9.41 -1.84 -17.69
CA SER A 65 -10.66 -2.16 -16.98
C SER A 65 -10.75 -3.62 -16.51
N ASP A 66 -9.98 -4.53 -17.10
CA ASP A 66 -10.03 -5.95 -16.76
C ASP A 66 -9.38 -6.28 -15.42
N PHE A 67 -8.57 -5.34 -14.91
CA PHE A 67 -8.00 -5.44 -13.56
C PHE A 67 -8.97 -5.05 -12.45
N TYR A 68 -10.14 -4.47 -12.80
CA TYR A 68 -11.09 -3.90 -11.86
C TYR A 68 -12.40 -4.68 -11.80
N ALA A 69 -13.06 -4.66 -10.65
CA ALA A 69 -14.44 -5.09 -10.52
C ALA A 69 -15.38 -4.14 -11.29
N ASP A 70 -16.59 -4.61 -11.65
CA ASP A 70 -17.52 -3.83 -12.47
C ASP A 70 -17.92 -2.50 -11.81
N ASP A 71 -18.05 -2.50 -10.49
CA ASP A 71 -18.42 -1.35 -9.66
C ASP A 71 -17.20 -0.72 -8.94
N ALA A 72 -16.01 -0.89 -9.50
CA ALA A 72 -14.78 -0.35 -8.92
C ALA A 72 -14.70 1.17 -9.05
N GLU A 73 -13.81 1.76 -8.24
CA GLU A 73 -13.53 3.18 -8.25
C GLU A 73 -12.02 3.44 -8.32
N LEU A 74 -11.60 4.31 -9.25
CA LEU A 74 -10.26 4.86 -9.34
C LEU A 74 -10.27 6.31 -8.87
N ILE A 75 -9.40 6.64 -7.91
CA ILE A 75 -9.31 7.97 -7.30
C ILE A 75 -7.94 8.56 -7.59
N LEU A 76 -7.90 9.65 -8.33
CA LEU A 76 -6.69 10.40 -8.71
C LEU A 76 -6.77 11.83 -8.19
N GLY A 77 -6.18 12.07 -7.02
CA GLY A 77 -6.38 13.33 -6.30
C GLY A 77 -7.85 13.49 -5.89
N GLU A 78 -8.51 14.55 -6.38
CA GLU A 78 -9.93 14.82 -6.13
C GLU A 78 -10.87 14.22 -7.20
N ARG A 79 -10.31 13.60 -8.22
CA ARG A 79 -11.09 13.02 -9.32
C ARG A 79 -11.45 11.58 -9.05
N HIS A 80 -12.73 11.27 -9.18
CA HIS A 80 -13.31 9.95 -8.96
C HIS A 80 -13.84 9.38 -10.27
N PHE A 81 -13.38 8.18 -10.64
CA PHE A 81 -13.76 7.48 -11.84
C PHE A 81 -14.44 6.16 -11.44
N LYS A 82 -15.75 6.06 -11.65
CA LYS A 82 -16.55 4.93 -11.20
C LYS A 82 -16.89 3.97 -12.33
N GLY A 83 -16.84 2.68 -12.00
CA GLY A 83 -17.10 1.60 -12.95
C GLY A 83 -16.05 1.50 -14.05
N LYS A 84 -16.13 0.44 -14.84
CA LYS A 84 -15.15 0.19 -15.92
C LYS A 84 -15.08 1.31 -16.95
N ASP A 85 -16.21 1.90 -17.34
CA ASP A 85 -16.24 2.99 -18.31
C ASP A 85 -15.56 4.25 -17.77
N GLY A 86 -15.85 4.64 -16.53
CA GLY A 86 -15.19 5.77 -15.89
C GLY A 86 -13.68 5.55 -15.77
N ILE A 87 -13.27 4.35 -15.38
CA ILE A 87 -11.85 3.97 -15.29
C ILE A 87 -11.18 4.05 -16.67
N MET A 88 -11.82 3.56 -17.73
CA MET A 88 -11.30 3.67 -19.09
C MET A 88 -11.13 5.13 -19.53
N GLN A 89 -12.02 6.03 -19.11
CA GLN A 89 -11.86 7.47 -19.34
C GLN A 89 -10.61 8.04 -18.65
N ALA A 90 -10.32 7.62 -17.41
CA ALA A 90 -9.11 8.03 -16.70
C ALA A 90 -7.84 7.69 -17.49
N TYR A 91 -7.84 6.54 -18.19
CA TYR A 91 -6.70 6.11 -19.03
C TYR A 91 -6.73 6.68 -20.45
N GLY A 92 -7.68 7.56 -20.75
CA GLY A 92 -7.78 8.15 -22.07
C GLY A 92 -8.29 7.20 -23.16
N ARG A 93 -9.01 6.15 -22.79
CA ARG A 93 -9.51 5.10 -23.68
C ARG A 93 -11.04 5.02 -23.75
N GLY A 94 -11.75 5.75 -22.90
CA GLY A 94 -13.22 5.85 -22.96
C GLY A 94 -13.69 6.71 -24.13
N PRO A 95 -14.98 6.64 -24.50
CA PRO A 95 -15.55 7.51 -25.50
C PRO A 95 -15.31 8.99 -25.13
N PRO A 96 -15.13 9.88 -26.13
CA PRO A 96 -15.02 11.31 -25.87
C PRO A 96 -16.27 11.78 -25.13
N GLN A 97 -16.10 12.49 -24.01
CA GLN A 97 -17.21 13.18 -23.36
C GLN A 97 -17.45 14.50 -24.11
N ALA A 98 -18.71 14.74 -24.48
CA ALA A 98 -19.09 15.90 -25.28
C ALA A 98 -18.67 17.25 -24.65
N ASP A 99 -18.53 17.29 -23.32
CA ASP A 99 -18.24 18.51 -22.55
C ASP A 99 -16.78 18.64 -22.12
N GLN A 100 -15.89 17.72 -22.53
CA GLN A 100 -14.48 17.81 -22.20
C GLN A 100 -13.66 18.32 -23.39
N PRO A 101 -12.68 19.22 -23.16
CA PRO A 101 -11.78 19.63 -24.22
C PRO A 101 -11.03 18.42 -24.79
N PRO A 102 -10.65 18.45 -26.08
CA PRO A 102 -9.85 17.41 -26.69
C PRO A 102 -8.63 17.10 -25.83
N ARG A 103 -8.38 15.82 -25.59
CA ARG A 103 -7.19 15.43 -24.83
C ARG A 103 -5.93 15.80 -25.59
N PRO A 104 -4.94 16.39 -24.92
CA PRO A 104 -3.66 16.63 -25.56
C PRO A 104 -3.08 15.30 -26.05
N PRO A 105 -2.40 15.29 -27.20
CA PRO A 105 -1.73 14.10 -27.68
C PRO A 105 -0.76 13.60 -26.60
N ARG A 106 -0.71 12.28 -26.43
CA ARG A 106 0.24 11.68 -25.48
C ARG A 106 1.66 12.03 -25.93
N PRO A 107 2.53 12.46 -24.99
CA PRO A 107 3.92 12.69 -25.35
C PRO A 107 4.50 11.39 -25.92
N THR A 108 5.15 11.49 -27.06
CA THR A 108 5.93 10.39 -27.63
C THR A 108 7.09 10.14 -26.67
N ARG A 109 7.15 8.96 -26.08
CA ARG A 109 8.22 8.55 -25.16
C ARG A 109 8.90 7.32 -25.74
N TYR A 110 10.23 7.29 -25.68
CA TYR A 110 10.99 6.11 -26.06
C TYR A 110 10.73 4.94 -25.11
N SER A 111 10.67 5.22 -23.80
CA SER A 111 10.35 4.22 -22.79
C SER A 111 9.57 4.84 -21.63
N PHE A 112 8.63 4.07 -21.09
CA PHE A 112 7.90 4.38 -19.86
C PHE A 112 7.82 3.12 -19.01
N ILE A 113 8.38 3.18 -17.81
CA ILE A 113 8.47 2.06 -16.89
C ILE A 113 7.89 2.51 -15.55
N VAL A 114 7.11 1.67 -14.94
CA VAL A 114 6.64 1.86 -13.55
C VAL A 114 7.15 0.70 -12.72
N THR A 115 7.86 1.01 -11.65
CA THR A 115 8.26 0.04 -10.64
C THR A 115 7.38 0.18 -9.40
N VAL A 116 7.14 -0.93 -8.74
CA VAL A 116 6.43 -0.99 -7.46
C VAL A 116 7.35 -1.57 -6.39
N SER A 117 7.25 -1.03 -5.19
CA SER A 117 8.04 -1.46 -4.04
C SER A 117 7.20 -1.46 -2.76
N ASN A 118 7.70 -2.21 -1.77
CA ASN A 118 7.12 -2.29 -0.43
C ASN A 118 5.61 -2.61 -0.41
N PRO A 119 5.12 -3.63 -1.13
CA PRO A 119 3.72 -3.98 -1.08
C PRO A 119 3.39 -4.61 0.28
N LEU A 120 2.51 -3.94 1.03
CA LEU A 120 1.88 -4.52 2.21
C LEU A 120 0.47 -4.96 1.80
N ILE A 121 0.22 -6.27 1.81
CA ILE A 121 -1.04 -6.87 1.38
C ILE A 121 -1.64 -7.63 2.56
N VAL A 122 -2.88 -7.31 2.92
CA VAL A 122 -3.64 -7.95 3.99
C VAL A 122 -4.92 -8.55 3.41
N VAL A 123 -5.14 -9.85 3.65
CA VAL A 123 -6.27 -10.60 3.08
C VAL A 123 -7.29 -10.93 4.18
N HIS A 124 -8.56 -10.62 3.92
CA HIS A 124 -9.69 -10.88 4.80
C HIS A 124 -10.76 -11.70 4.05
N GLY A 125 -10.52 -13.00 3.91
CA GLY A 125 -11.40 -13.89 3.16
C GLY A 125 -11.51 -13.50 1.68
N LYS A 126 -12.66 -12.95 1.24
CA LYS A 126 -12.88 -12.53 -0.16
C LYS A 126 -12.57 -11.06 -0.42
N THR A 127 -12.04 -10.34 0.56
CA THR A 127 -11.60 -8.96 0.44
C THR A 127 -10.14 -8.83 0.85
N ALA A 128 -9.47 -7.78 0.39
CA ALA A 128 -8.11 -7.49 0.78
C ALA A 128 -7.83 -5.99 0.67
N THR A 129 -6.79 -5.55 1.38
CA THR A 129 -6.19 -4.23 1.21
C THR A 129 -4.74 -4.37 0.75
N ALA A 130 -4.24 -3.39 0.02
CA ALA A 130 -2.82 -3.27 -0.25
C ALA A 130 -2.40 -1.80 -0.28
N GLN A 131 -1.22 -1.52 0.29
CA GLN A 131 -0.52 -0.27 0.06
C GLN A 131 0.85 -0.56 -0.54
N LEU A 132 1.31 0.31 -1.42
CA LEU A 132 2.60 0.19 -2.08
C LEU A 132 3.14 1.57 -2.47
N VAL A 133 4.43 1.62 -2.77
CA VAL A 133 5.07 2.77 -3.41
C VAL A 133 5.25 2.45 -4.88
N TYR A 134 4.88 3.38 -5.76
CA TYR A 134 5.19 3.30 -7.18
C TYR A 134 6.15 4.41 -7.57
N THR A 135 7.00 4.14 -8.57
CA THR A 135 7.90 5.13 -9.17
C THR A 135 7.83 5.01 -10.68
N GLU A 136 7.58 6.14 -11.33
CA GLU A 136 7.52 6.26 -12.78
C GLU A 136 8.86 6.74 -13.33
N TYR A 137 9.32 6.07 -14.37
CA TYR A 137 10.54 6.38 -15.08
C TYR A 137 10.24 6.62 -16.57
N VAL A 138 10.92 7.59 -17.15
CA VAL A 138 10.78 7.94 -18.57
C VAL A 138 12.16 8.08 -19.20
N ILE A 139 12.28 7.54 -20.42
CA ILE A 139 13.30 7.90 -21.38
C ILE A 139 12.57 8.59 -22.53
N GLU A 140 12.83 9.88 -22.76
CA GLU A 140 12.09 10.65 -23.77
C GLU A 140 12.50 10.27 -25.20
N LYS A 141 13.80 10.15 -25.44
CA LYS A 141 14.38 9.74 -26.73
C LYS A 141 15.40 8.63 -26.51
N GLN A 142 15.64 7.84 -27.54
CA GLN A 142 16.70 6.84 -27.52
C GLN A 142 18.05 7.48 -27.22
N GLY A 143 18.74 6.98 -26.19
CA GLY A 143 20.04 7.51 -25.73
C GLY A 143 19.95 8.58 -24.65
N ASP A 144 18.76 9.10 -24.36
CA ASP A 144 18.58 10.00 -23.22
C ASP A 144 18.72 9.26 -21.88
N PRO A 145 19.13 9.96 -20.81
CA PRO A 145 19.19 9.37 -19.48
C PRO A 145 17.78 9.06 -18.95
N LEU A 146 17.69 8.00 -18.16
CA LEU A 146 16.47 7.66 -17.41
C LEU A 146 16.14 8.78 -16.42
N LYS A 147 14.91 9.26 -16.45
CA LYS A 147 14.38 10.28 -15.52
C LYS A 147 13.30 9.68 -14.64
N VAL A 148 13.34 9.98 -13.35
CA VAL A 148 12.20 9.80 -12.45
C VAL A 148 11.23 10.96 -12.70
N THR A 149 9.99 10.64 -13.01
CA THR A 149 8.96 11.66 -13.28
C THR A 149 7.97 11.81 -12.14
N THR A 150 7.66 10.70 -11.48
CA THR A 150 6.67 10.68 -10.40
C THR A 150 7.01 9.56 -9.42
N GLN A 151 6.76 9.84 -8.14
CA GLN A 151 6.71 8.83 -7.08
C GLN A 151 5.53 9.11 -6.19
N GLY A 152 4.84 8.07 -5.76
CA GLY A 152 3.69 8.20 -4.87
C GLY A 152 3.34 6.89 -4.21
N LYS A 153 2.28 6.95 -3.39
CA LYS A 153 1.69 5.78 -2.76
C LYS A 153 0.38 5.41 -3.43
N GLU A 154 0.16 4.12 -3.53
CA GLU A 154 -1.12 3.55 -3.90
C GLU A 154 -1.74 2.86 -2.70
N TYR A 155 -3.04 3.05 -2.55
CA TYR A 155 -3.91 2.39 -1.60
C TYR A 155 -5.01 1.68 -2.37
N GLY A 156 -5.00 0.35 -2.35
CA GLY A 156 -5.93 -0.49 -3.08
C GLY A 156 -6.79 -1.32 -2.16
N THR A 157 -8.09 -1.40 -2.42
CA THR A 157 -8.93 -2.46 -1.88
C THR A 157 -9.27 -3.44 -2.99
N PHE A 158 -9.40 -4.71 -2.64
CA PHE A 158 -9.60 -5.80 -3.59
C PHE A 158 -10.80 -6.63 -3.20
N VAL A 159 -11.40 -7.26 -4.19
CA VAL A 159 -12.49 -8.23 -4.03
C VAL A 159 -12.23 -9.46 -4.90
N LYS A 160 -12.57 -10.63 -4.40
CA LYS A 160 -12.46 -11.89 -5.15
C LYS A 160 -13.80 -12.19 -5.82
N VAL A 161 -13.85 -12.07 -7.14
CA VAL A 161 -15.02 -12.31 -8.00
C VAL A 161 -14.73 -13.54 -8.85
N ASP A 162 -15.59 -14.55 -8.80
CA ASP A 162 -15.47 -15.81 -9.55
C ASP A 162 -14.07 -16.45 -9.45
N GLY A 163 -13.51 -16.44 -8.22
CA GLY A 163 -12.19 -16.98 -7.95
C GLY A 163 -11.01 -16.08 -8.31
N HIS A 164 -11.24 -14.92 -8.91
CA HIS A 164 -10.21 -13.99 -9.37
C HIS A 164 -10.22 -12.69 -8.57
N TRP A 165 -9.06 -12.23 -8.15
CA TRP A 165 -8.90 -10.95 -7.50
C TRP A 165 -9.05 -9.79 -8.50
N ARG A 166 -9.70 -8.70 -8.05
CA ARG A 166 -9.91 -7.45 -8.82
C ARG A 166 -9.76 -6.26 -7.88
N TYR A 167 -9.27 -5.13 -8.40
CA TYR A 167 -9.37 -3.86 -7.68
C TYR A 167 -10.84 -3.50 -7.44
N LYS A 168 -11.19 -3.19 -6.21
CA LYS A 168 -12.47 -2.59 -5.84
C LYS A 168 -12.35 -1.07 -5.73
N THR A 169 -11.30 -0.59 -5.07
CA THR A 169 -10.89 0.80 -5.11
C THR A 169 -9.39 0.88 -5.37
N ARG A 170 -8.97 1.92 -6.05
CA ARG A 170 -7.57 2.24 -6.24
C ARG A 170 -7.38 3.74 -6.09
N GLN A 171 -6.64 4.15 -5.06
CA GLN A 171 -6.38 5.56 -4.78
C GLN A 171 -4.88 5.86 -4.86
N ILE A 172 -4.54 6.90 -5.63
CA ILE A 172 -3.18 7.41 -5.78
C ILE A 172 -3.03 8.68 -4.95
N LYS A 173 -2.01 8.70 -4.10
CA LYS A 173 -1.66 9.87 -3.28
C LYS A 173 -0.19 10.24 -3.45
N GLY A 174 0.08 11.52 -3.55
CA GLY A 174 1.43 12.07 -3.63
C GLY A 174 2.07 12.38 -2.27
N GLY A 175 1.36 12.23 -1.16
CA GLY A 175 1.86 12.51 0.19
C GLY A 175 2.27 11.26 0.96
N THR A 176 2.66 11.45 2.21
CA THR A 176 3.01 10.36 3.14
C THR A 176 1.81 9.80 3.88
N GLU A 177 0.78 10.62 4.06
CA GLU A 177 -0.42 10.26 4.83
C GLU A 177 -1.35 9.35 4.03
N PRO A 178 -1.89 8.29 4.65
CA PRO A 178 -2.89 7.45 4.03
C PRO A 178 -4.19 8.22 3.76
N PRO A 179 -5.09 7.68 2.92
CA PRO A 179 -6.43 8.20 2.78
C PRO A 179 -7.18 8.20 4.12
N GLU A 180 -8.10 9.15 4.27
CA GLU A 180 -8.99 9.16 5.43
C GLU A 180 -9.77 7.84 5.53
N GLY A 181 -9.81 7.26 6.73
CA GLY A 181 -10.47 5.98 6.97
C GLY A 181 -9.74 4.75 6.45
N TRP A 182 -8.51 4.87 5.93
CA TRP A 182 -7.71 3.72 5.55
C TRP A 182 -7.41 2.83 6.76
N LYS A 183 -7.63 1.53 6.59
CA LYS A 183 -7.31 0.49 7.58
C LYS A 183 -6.42 -0.53 6.90
N GLU A 184 -5.32 -0.85 7.56
CA GLU A 184 -4.43 -1.96 7.19
C GLU A 184 -5.04 -3.31 7.55
#